data_182d9daec419ff5b35fda4bf8947f461
#
_entry.id   182d9daec419ff5b35fda4bf8947f461
#
_cell.length_a   1.000
_cell.length_b   1.000
_cell.length_c   1.000
_cell.angle_alpha   90.00
_cell.angle_beta   90.00
_cell.angle_gamma   90.00
#
_symmetry.space_group_name_H-M   'P 1'
#
loop_
_entity.id
_entity.type
_entity.pdbx_description
1 polymer ?
#
loop_
_entity_poly.entity_id
_entity_poly.type
_entity_poly.pdbx_seq_one_letter_code
_entity_poly.pdbx_strand_id
1 'polypeptide(L)'
;LYGYIEWGIDKLLEKIDGMYAISIYDKEKEELFLARDRAGIKPLYYGNVNGQISWASELKAIQKLYENQNILEYDYTAFYDFLTYLYIPTPKSMYKNVYKLEPAYYLKIDVRSNNFEKIQYWHLEVKKCNDDIETAKKKIYDLVKKSVDEQMVADVPVGFFLSGGMDSSTVVALASQS
;
A
#
# COMPACT_ATOMS: atom_id res chain seq x y z
N LEU A 1 -6.35 -3.94 15.23
CA LEU A 1 -5.83 -3.45 16.51
C LEU A 1 -5.35 -4.60 17.42
N TYR A 2 -6.19 -5.64 17.63
CA TYR A 2 -5.80 -6.79 18.47
C TYR A 2 -4.48 -7.44 18.05
N GLY A 3 -4.25 -7.65 16.77
CA GLY A 3 -3.00 -8.22 16.26
C GLY A 3 -1.78 -7.35 16.57
N TYR A 4 -1.92 -6.01 16.57
CA TYR A 4 -0.84 -5.12 16.97
C TYR A 4 -0.50 -5.28 18.46
N ILE A 5 -1.52 -5.35 19.31
CA ILE A 5 -1.35 -5.51 20.76
C ILE A 5 -0.66 -6.84 21.09
N GLU A 6 -1.04 -7.90 20.40
CA GLU A 6 -0.52 -9.25 20.66
C GLU A 6 0.85 -9.51 20.04
N TRP A 7 1.10 -9.02 18.82
CA TRP A 7 2.28 -9.40 18.02
C TRP A 7 3.25 -8.25 17.75
N GLY A 8 2.85 -7.01 17.94
CA GLY A 8 3.58 -5.83 17.47
C GLY A 8 3.42 -5.59 15.97
N ILE A 9 4.04 -4.50 15.49
CA ILE A 9 3.84 -4.07 14.09
C ILE A 9 4.43 -5.07 13.09
N ASP A 10 5.65 -5.56 13.31
CA ASP A 10 6.34 -6.40 12.34
C ASP A 10 5.58 -7.71 12.07
N LYS A 11 5.25 -8.45 13.14
CA LYS A 11 4.48 -9.69 13.01
C LYS A 11 3.05 -9.47 12.53
N LEU A 12 2.44 -8.33 12.85
CA LEU A 12 1.15 -7.97 12.30
C LEU A 12 1.24 -7.88 10.77
N LEU A 13 2.21 -7.11 10.25
CA LEU A 13 2.38 -6.89 8.81
C LEU A 13 2.80 -8.17 8.04
N GLU A 14 3.50 -9.08 8.71
CA GLU A 14 3.80 -10.41 8.15
C GLU A 14 2.55 -11.28 7.98
N LYS A 15 1.61 -11.19 8.95
CA LYS A 15 0.44 -12.07 9.04
C LYS A 15 -0.76 -11.60 8.25
N ILE A 16 -0.94 -10.28 8.11
CA ILE A 16 -2.09 -9.75 7.37
C ILE A 16 -1.87 -9.89 5.86
N ASP A 17 -2.89 -10.39 5.19
CA ASP A 17 -2.96 -10.41 3.74
C ASP A 17 -4.13 -9.53 3.27
N GLY A 18 -3.97 -8.87 2.13
CA GLY A 18 -4.99 -7.99 1.57
C GLY A 18 -4.48 -6.61 1.18
N MET A 19 -5.43 -5.73 0.90
CA MET A 19 -5.23 -4.36 0.42
C MET A 19 -5.48 -3.37 1.55
N TYR A 20 -4.44 -2.69 2.02
CA TYR A 20 -4.58 -1.78 3.16
C TYR A 20 -3.63 -0.59 3.13
N ALA A 21 -4.10 0.49 3.74
CA ALA A 21 -3.28 1.58 4.27
C ALA A 21 -3.68 1.74 5.73
N ILE A 22 -2.75 1.52 6.65
CA ILE A 22 -3.01 1.45 8.09
C ILE A 22 -2.30 2.60 8.79
N SER A 23 -2.99 3.18 9.77
CA SER A 23 -2.42 4.12 10.73
C SER A 23 -2.73 3.59 12.13
N ILE A 24 -1.70 3.36 12.96
CA ILE A 24 -1.81 2.91 14.34
C ILE A 24 -1.03 3.89 15.23
N TYR A 25 -1.71 4.51 16.18
CA TYR A 25 -1.08 5.30 17.23
C TYR A 25 -1.05 4.53 18.54
N ASP A 26 0.16 4.25 19.01
CA ASP A 26 0.41 3.67 20.34
C ASP A 26 0.63 4.81 21.33
N LYS A 27 -0.37 5.05 22.14
CA LYS A 27 -0.38 6.16 23.11
C LYS A 27 0.63 5.95 24.25
N GLU A 28 0.89 4.69 24.63
CA GLU A 28 1.81 4.39 25.73
C GLU A 28 3.27 4.59 25.31
N LYS A 29 3.59 4.21 24.08
CA LYS A 29 4.93 4.37 23.52
C LYS A 29 5.14 5.73 22.85
N GLU A 30 4.05 6.48 22.60
CA GLU A 30 4.03 7.68 21.79
C GLU A 30 4.62 7.47 20.38
N GLU A 31 4.31 6.31 19.81
CA GLU A 31 4.72 5.90 18.47
C GLU A 31 3.52 5.88 17.52
N LEU A 32 3.73 6.38 16.31
CA LEU A 32 2.77 6.28 15.22
C LEU A 32 3.35 5.40 14.12
N PHE A 33 2.57 4.42 13.68
CA PHE A 33 2.90 3.55 12.57
C PHE A 33 1.99 3.85 11.38
N LEU A 34 2.60 4.04 10.22
CA LEU A 34 1.89 4.19 8.94
C LEU A 34 2.36 3.06 8.02
N ALA A 35 1.50 2.14 7.65
CA ALA A 35 1.87 0.98 6.85
C ALA A 35 1.04 0.89 5.56
N ARG A 36 1.68 0.44 4.49
CA ARG A 36 1.06 0.23 3.17
C ARG A 36 1.21 -1.21 2.74
N ASP A 37 0.17 -1.75 2.10
CA ASP A 37 0.15 -3.15 1.66
C ASP A 37 1.30 -3.53 0.72
N ARG A 38 1.56 -4.85 0.59
CA ARG A 38 2.69 -5.41 -0.17
C ARG A 38 2.76 -4.98 -1.62
N ALA A 39 1.61 -4.83 -2.28
CA ALA A 39 1.52 -4.42 -3.68
C ALA A 39 1.29 -2.90 -3.85
N GLY A 40 1.04 -2.16 -2.75
CA GLY A 40 0.74 -0.73 -2.77
C GLY A 40 -0.59 -0.40 -3.43
N ILE A 41 -1.59 -1.28 -3.31
CA ILE A 41 -2.91 -1.11 -3.91
C ILE A 41 -3.64 0.07 -3.26
N LYS A 42 -3.59 0.17 -1.92
CA LYS A 42 -4.16 1.33 -1.24
C LYS A 42 -3.16 2.47 -1.20
N PRO A 43 -3.58 3.69 -1.55
CA PRO A 43 -2.70 4.86 -1.50
C PRO A 43 -2.44 5.31 -0.06
N LEU A 44 -1.21 5.75 0.20
CA LEU A 44 -0.84 6.38 1.45
C LEU A 44 0.23 7.44 1.18
N TYR A 45 -0.13 8.69 1.45
CA TYR A 45 0.77 9.82 1.40
C TYR A 45 1.18 10.22 2.80
N TYR A 46 2.39 10.71 2.96
CA TYR A 46 2.89 11.30 4.18
C TYR A 46 3.81 12.48 3.89
N GLY A 47 3.92 13.40 4.81
CA GLY A 47 4.82 14.54 4.68
C GLY A 47 5.26 15.05 6.04
N ASN A 48 6.44 15.67 6.04
CA ASN A 48 6.92 16.49 7.14
C ASN A 48 7.08 17.91 6.60
N VAL A 49 6.09 18.75 6.85
CA VAL A 49 6.05 20.13 6.38
C VAL A 49 6.19 21.04 7.60
N ASN A 50 7.28 21.82 7.65
CA ASN A 50 7.61 22.69 8.79
C ASN A 50 7.60 21.98 10.16
N GLY A 51 8.07 20.73 10.21
CA GLY A 51 8.11 19.93 11.44
C GLY A 51 6.78 19.32 11.84
N GLN A 52 5.73 19.49 11.04
CA GLN A 52 4.44 18.85 11.25
C GLN A 52 4.30 17.62 10.34
N ILE A 53 4.15 16.45 10.96
CA ILE A 53 3.88 15.20 10.22
C ILE A 53 2.39 15.13 9.90
N SER A 54 2.11 14.86 8.63
CA SER A 54 0.75 14.66 8.12
C SER A 54 0.69 13.44 7.23
N TRP A 55 -0.46 12.77 7.17
CA TRP A 55 -0.68 11.63 6.30
C TRP A 55 -2.14 11.54 5.86
N ALA A 56 -2.35 10.96 4.70
CA ALA A 56 -3.68 10.72 4.14
C ALA A 56 -3.63 9.69 3.00
N SER A 57 -4.76 9.11 2.67
CA SER A 57 -4.90 8.29 1.47
C SER A 57 -4.91 9.12 0.19
N GLU A 58 -5.26 10.41 0.25
CA GLU A 58 -5.32 11.29 -0.90
C GLU A 58 -4.51 12.56 -0.68
N LEU A 59 -3.74 12.94 -1.70
CA LEU A 59 -2.89 14.13 -1.67
C LEU A 59 -3.68 15.43 -1.41
N LYS A 60 -4.92 15.50 -1.93
CA LYS A 60 -5.79 16.68 -1.70
C LYS A 60 -6.14 16.90 -0.22
N ALA A 61 -6.17 15.85 0.60
CA ALA A 61 -6.39 16.00 2.04
C ALA A 61 -5.19 16.66 2.73
N ILE A 62 -3.96 16.29 2.34
CA ILE A 62 -2.75 16.97 2.82
C ILE A 62 -2.73 18.43 2.31
N GLN A 63 -3.08 18.65 1.04
CA GLN A 63 -3.19 20.00 0.49
C GLN A 63 -4.17 20.87 1.30
N LYS A 64 -5.34 20.33 1.62
CA LYS A 64 -6.36 21.05 2.37
C LYS A 64 -5.92 21.39 3.81
N LEU A 65 -5.13 20.52 4.43
CA LEU A 65 -4.57 20.75 5.76
C LEU A 65 -3.67 22.02 5.81
N TYR A 66 -2.96 22.28 4.71
CA TYR A 66 -2.01 23.40 4.61
C TYR A 66 -2.50 24.56 3.74
N GLU A 67 -3.72 24.53 3.23
CA GLU A 67 -4.26 25.51 2.26
C GLU A 67 -4.12 26.97 2.73
N ASN A 68 -4.41 27.25 3.99
CA ASN A 68 -4.35 28.58 4.55
C ASN A 68 -2.94 29.04 4.98
N GLN A 69 -1.95 28.14 4.93
CA GLN A 69 -0.59 28.41 5.39
C GLN A 69 0.37 28.76 4.25
N ASN A 70 -0.01 28.43 3.01
CA ASN A 70 0.78 28.65 1.80
C ASN A 70 2.23 28.13 1.87
N ILE A 71 2.42 26.97 2.54
CA ILE A 71 3.74 26.38 2.81
C ILE A 71 4.07 25.18 1.94
N LEU A 72 3.11 24.69 1.14
CA LEU A 72 3.35 23.61 0.19
C LEU A 72 4.02 24.15 -1.06
N GLU A 73 5.22 23.68 -1.36
CA GLU A 73 5.94 23.99 -2.57
C GLU A 73 5.77 22.88 -3.60
N TYR A 74 5.58 23.22 -4.88
CA TYR A 74 5.54 22.26 -5.96
C TYR A 74 6.91 21.64 -6.21
N ASP A 75 6.90 20.31 -6.47
CA ASP A 75 8.06 19.60 -6.99
C ASP A 75 7.99 19.56 -8.52
N TYR A 76 8.72 20.45 -9.18
CA TYR A 76 8.75 20.51 -10.64
C TYR A 76 9.34 19.26 -11.27
N THR A 77 10.18 18.50 -10.56
CA THR A 77 10.69 17.21 -11.08
C THR A 77 9.57 16.18 -11.16
N ALA A 78 8.64 16.18 -10.22
CA ALA A 78 7.44 15.34 -10.27
C ALA A 78 6.50 15.75 -11.42
N PHE A 79 6.44 17.05 -11.74
CA PHE A 79 5.68 17.52 -12.90
C PHE A 79 6.27 17.01 -14.22
N TYR A 80 7.61 17.04 -14.38
CA TYR A 80 8.26 16.44 -15.55
C TYR A 80 8.05 14.92 -15.63
N ASP A 81 8.11 14.22 -14.50
CA ASP A 81 7.79 12.79 -14.45
C ASP A 81 6.36 12.54 -14.93
N PHE A 82 5.39 13.36 -14.49
CA PHE A 82 4.00 13.23 -14.93
C PHE A 82 3.84 13.44 -16.45
N LEU A 83 4.51 14.43 -17.03
CA LEU A 83 4.47 14.65 -18.47
C LEU A 83 5.10 13.49 -19.28
N THR A 84 6.06 12.78 -18.68
CA THR A 84 6.76 11.68 -19.32
C THR A 84 5.98 10.36 -19.20
N TYR A 85 5.50 10.05 -18.00
CA TYR A 85 4.93 8.75 -17.65
C TYR A 85 3.40 8.75 -17.51
N LEU A 86 2.76 9.93 -17.55
CA LEU A 86 1.34 10.16 -17.24
C LEU A 86 0.97 9.80 -15.78
N TYR A 87 1.94 9.63 -14.93
CA TYR A 87 1.80 9.50 -13.48
C TYR A 87 3.09 9.97 -12.80
N ILE A 88 3.01 10.23 -11.50
CA ILE A 88 4.21 10.57 -10.70
C ILE A 88 4.71 9.29 -10.02
N PRO A 89 5.91 8.80 -10.34
CA PRO A 89 6.48 7.59 -9.72
C PRO A 89 6.67 7.75 -8.20
N THR A 90 6.44 6.67 -7.48
CA THR A 90 6.76 6.58 -6.04
C THR A 90 8.29 6.72 -5.85
N PRO A 91 8.79 7.41 -4.81
CA PRO A 91 8.02 7.97 -3.69
C PRO A 91 7.51 9.41 -3.90
N LYS A 92 7.76 10.04 -5.05
CA LYS A 92 7.40 11.45 -5.26
C LYS A 92 5.89 11.70 -5.18
N SER A 93 5.55 12.93 -4.80
CA SER A 93 4.24 13.52 -5.00
C SER A 93 4.38 14.84 -5.78
N MET A 94 3.28 15.55 -6.00
CA MET A 94 3.31 16.88 -6.62
C MET A 94 3.95 17.95 -5.72
N TYR A 95 4.13 17.67 -4.43
CA TYR A 95 4.68 18.63 -3.47
C TYR A 95 6.00 18.14 -2.89
N LYS A 96 6.94 19.07 -2.68
CA LYS A 96 8.16 18.83 -1.91
C LYS A 96 7.82 18.41 -0.48
N ASN A 97 8.64 17.54 0.10
CA ASN A 97 8.47 17.03 1.46
C ASN A 97 7.14 16.27 1.72
N VAL A 98 6.40 15.94 0.66
CA VAL A 98 5.23 15.06 0.70
C VAL A 98 5.48 13.89 -0.24
N TYR A 99 5.37 12.69 0.30
CA TYR A 99 5.76 11.46 -0.40
C TYR A 99 4.62 10.45 -0.42
N LYS A 100 4.65 9.55 -1.40
CA LYS A 100 3.88 8.30 -1.36
C LYS A 100 4.70 7.28 -0.57
N LEU A 101 4.11 6.63 0.41
CA LEU A 101 4.77 5.51 1.06
C LEU A 101 4.90 4.37 0.04
N GLU A 102 6.08 3.79 -0.06
CA GLU A 102 6.37 2.71 -0.99
C GLU A 102 5.57 1.44 -0.64
N PRO A 103 5.24 0.58 -1.62
CA PRO A 103 4.66 -0.75 -1.36
C PRO A 103 5.53 -1.57 -0.41
N ALA A 104 4.92 -2.30 0.51
CA ALA A 104 5.60 -3.13 1.49
C ALA A 104 6.52 -2.39 2.47
N TYR A 105 6.25 -1.09 2.69
CA TYR A 105 6.94 -0.30 3.71
C TYR A 105 5.99 0.16 4.80
N TYR A 106 6.56 0.41 5.96
CA TYR A 106 5.92 1.19 6.99
C TYR A 106 6.86 2.27 7.54
N LEU A 107 6.27 3.33 8.10
CA LEU A 107 6.95 4.34 8.88
C LEU A 107 6.71 4.07 10.36
N LYS A 108 7.78 4.11 11.13
CA LYS A 108 7.75 4.21 12.58
C LYS A 108 8.12 5.65 12.96
N ILE A 109 7.21 6.36 13.58
CA ILE A 109 7.33 7.77 13.89
C ILE A 109 7.30 7.93 15.41
N ASP A 110 8.33 8.55 15.98
CA ASP A 110 8.33 9.03 17.35
C ASP A 110 7.62 10.38 17.39
N VAL A 111 6.47 10.44 18.08
CA VAL A 111 5.59 11.62 18.07
C VAL A 111 6.16 12.78 18.86
N ARG A 112 7.07 12.53 19.82
CA ARG A 112 7.72 13.58 20.63
C ARG A 112 8.78 14.33 19.83
N SER A 113 9.63 13.56 19.14
CA SER A 113 10.76 14.12 18.40
C SER A 113 10.43 14.45 16.94
N ASN A 114 9.29 13.97 16.40
CA ASN A 114 8.94 13.99 14.98
C ASN A 114 9.97 13.28 14.08
N ASN A 115 10.82 12.44 14.66
CA ASN A 115 11.72 11.59 13.88
C ASN A 115 10.97 10.36 13.38
N PHE A 116 11.32 9.91 12.18
CA PHE A 116 10.75 8.71 11.64
C PHE A 116 11.79 7.81 10.99
N GLU A 117 11.54 6.53 11.05
CA GLU A 117 12.27 5.49 10.35
C GLU A 117 11.35 4.84 9.32
N LYS A 118 11.88 4.60 8.11
CA LYS A 118 11.16 3.92 7.04
C LYS A 118 11.70 2.51 6.89
N ILE A 119 10.85 1.50 7.08
CA ILE A 119 11.22 0.10 7.19
C ILE A 119 10.48 -0.70 6.12
N GLN A 120 11.23 -1.50 5.35
CA GLN A 120 10.65 -2.46 4.42
C GLN A 120 10.33 -3.74 5.16
N TYR A 121 9.06 -4.13 5.24
CA TYR A 121 8.63 -5.34 5.94
C TYR A 121 8.47 -6.56 5.02
N TRP A 122 8.41 -6.35 3.71
CA TRP A 122 8.29 -7.43 2.74
C TRP A 122 8.98 -7.07 1.42
N HIS A 123 9.50 -8.07 0.72
CA HIS A 123 9.99 -7.96 -0.65
C HIS A 123 9.71 -9.24 -1.43
N LEU A 124 9.55 -9.12 -2.74
CA LEU A 124 9.33 -10.26 -3.61
C LEU A 124 10.65 -11.01 -3.82
N GLU A 125 10.72 -12.25 -3.31
CA GLU A 125 11.83 -13.15 -3.60
C GLU A 125 11.57 -13.95 -4.88
N VAL A 126 12.43 -13.78 -5.87
CA VAL A 126 12.39 -14.58 -7.09
C VAL A 126 13.30 -15.80 -6.92
N LYS A 127 12.70 -16.98 -6.83
CA LYS A 127 13.43 -18.26 -6.72
C LYS A 127 13.25 -19.07 -7.99
N LYS A 128 14.31 -19.78 -8.42
CA LYS A 128 14.18 -20.76 -9.51
C LYS A 128 13.27 -21.90 -9.06
N CYS A 129 12.30 -22.21 -9.87
CA CYS A 129 11.44 -23.37 -9.69
C CYS A 129 11.95 -24.52 -10.57
N ASN A 130 12.06 -25.71 -9.99
CA ASN A 130 12.46 -26.93 -10.72
C ASN A 130 11.26 -27.82 -11.03
N ASP A 131 10.05 -27.31 -10.87
CA ASP A 131 8.82 -28.05 -11.19
C ASP A 131 8.74 -28.29 -12.69
N ASP A 132 8.19 -29.44 -13.08
CA ASP A 132 7.75 -29.63 -14.46
C ASP A 132 6.53 -28.75 -14.79
N ILE A 133 6.24 -28.62 -16.08
CA ILE A 133 5.18 -27.73 -16.58
C ILE A 133 3.80 -28.07 -15.98
N GLU A 134 3.47 -29.33 -15.85
CA GLU A 134 2.13 -29.73 -15.35
C GLU A 134 1.99 -29.44 -13.86
N THR A 135 3.04 -29.69 -13.08
CA THR A 135 3.09 -29.30 -11.66
C THR A 135 3.01 -27.79 -11.49
N ALA A 136 3.75 -27.02 -12.31
CA ALA A 136 3.73 -25.56 -12.26
C ALA A 136 2.33 -25.00 -12.61
N LYS A 137 1.68 -25.51 -13.65
CA LYS A 137 0.30 -25.15 -14.03
C LYS A 137 -0.68 -25.35 -12.88
N LYS A 138 -0.61 -26.52 -12.23
CA LYS A 138 -1.48 -26.85 -11.10
C LYS A 138 -1.26 -25.88 -9.93
N LYS A 139 -0.01 -25.64 -9.55
CA LYS A 139 0.33 -24.69 -8.48
C LYS A 139 -0.17 -23.28 -8.78
N ILE A 140 0.01 -22.80 -10.01
CA ILE A 140 -0.48 -21.48 -10.43
C ILE A 140 -2.00 -21.44 -10.34
N TYR A 141 -2.70 -22.44 -10.85
CA TYR A 141 -4.16 -22.53 -10.77
C TYR A 141 -4.64 -22.46 -9.31
N ASP A 142 -4.06 -23.29 -8.42
CA ASP A 142 -4.43 -23.36 -7.02
C ASP A 142 -4.17 -22.02 -6.29
N LEU A 143 -3.05 -21.36 -6.58
CA LEU A 143 -2.71 -20.05 -6.00
C LEU A 143 -3.64 -18.94 -6.49
N VAL A 144 -3.93 -18.90 -7.79
CA VAL A 144 -4.84 -17.88 -8.35
C VAL A 144 -6.25 -18.10 -7.84
N LYS A 145 -6.73 -19.37 -7.79
CA LYS A 145 -8.04 -19.69 -7.24
C LYS A 145 -8.15 -19.25 -5.78
N LYS A 146 -7.16 -19.62 -4.95
CA LYS A 146 -7.11 -19.21 -3.56
C LYS A 146 -7.17 -17.68 -3.41
N SER A 147 -6.37 -16.97 -4.20
CA SER A 147 -6.35 -15.50 -4.16
C SER A 147 -7.69 -14.89 -4.55
N VAL A 148 -8.38 -15.44 -5.54
CA VAL A 148 -9.72 -15.01 -5.94
C VAL A 148 -10.72 -15.27 -4.81
N ASP A 149 -10.74 -16.48 -4.25
CA ASP A 149 -11.66 -16.86 -3.18
C ASP A 149 -11.51 -15.95 -1.94
N GLU A 150 -10.27 -15.66 -1.54
CA GLU A 150 -9.97 -14.78 -0.41
C GLU A 150 -10.42 -13.33 -0.64
N GLN A 151 -10.40 -12.85 -1.88
CA GLN A 151 -10.85 -11.50 -2.24
C GLN A 151 -12.35 -11.40 -2.50
N MET A 152 -13.08 -12.51 -2.52
CA MET A 152 -14.55 -12.50 -2.58
C MET A 152 -15.23 -12.16 -1.26
N VAL A 153 -14.47 -12.13 -0.15
CA VAL A 153 -14.98 -11.78 1.17
C VAL A 153 -15.31 -10.28 1.20
N ALA A 154 -16.58 -9.93 1.21
CA ALA A 154 -17.08 -8.56 1.21
C ALA A 154 -18.43 -8.44 1.93
N ASP A 155 -18.71 -7.25 2.47
CA ASP A 155 -20.00 -6.94 3.13
C ASP A 155 -21.11 -6.60 2.12
N VAL A 156 -20.76 -6.48 0.83
CA VAL A 156 -21.67 -6.11 -0.27
C VAL A 156 -21.44 -7.04 -1.47
N PRO A 157 -22.40 -7.14 -2.42
CA PRO A 157 -22.20 -7.91 -3.62
C PRO A 157 -20.96 -7.51 -4.39
N VAL A 158 -20.15 -8.48 -4.78
CA VAL A 158 -18.91 -8.28 -5.55
C VAL A 158 -19.20 -8.39 -7.03
N GLY A 159 -18.76 -7.39 -7.79
CA GLY A 159 -18.84 -7.39 -9.26
C GLY A 159 -17.46 -7.42 -9.90
N PHE A 160 -17.37 -7.92 -11.12
CA PHE A 160 -16.13 -8.03 -11.87
C PHE A 160 -16.19 -7.29 -13.19
N PHE A 161 -15.11 -6.59 -13.54
CA PHE A 161 -14.94 -6.07 -14.89
C PHE A 161 -14.41 -7.17 -15.81
N LEU A 162 -15.15 -7.44 -16.88
CA LEU A 162 -14.77 -8.42 -17.89
C LEU A 162 -14.40 -7.71 -19.18
N SER A 163 -13.09 -7.53 -19.41
CA SER A 163 -12.57 -6.84 -20.60
C SER A 163 -12.43 -7.76 -21.84
N GLY A 164 -12.66 -9.06 -21.68
CA GLY A 164 -12.40 -10.07 -22.73
C GLY A 164 -10.93 -10.51 -22.83
N GLY A 165 -10.04 -9.95 -22.00
CA GLY A 165 -8.65 -10.40 -21.89
C GLY A 165 -8.52 -11.69 -21.09
N MET A 166 -7.39 -12.39 -21.24
CA MET A 166 -7.13 -13.65 -20.57
C MET A 166 -7.19 -13.52 -19.04
N ASP A 167 -6.58 -12.49 -18.48
CA ASP A 167 -6.51 -12.28 -17.03
C ASP A 167 -7.90 -12.06 -16.42
N SER A 168 -8.67 -11.10 -16.95
CA SER A 168 -10.02 -10.82 -16.45
C SER A 168 -10.96 -12.02 -16.62
N SER A 169 -10.86 -12.74 -17.74
CA SER A 169 -11.67 -13.94 -17.99
C SER A 169 -11.33 -15.07 -17.02
N THR A 170 -10.05 -15.26 -16.71
CA THR A 170 -9.61 -16.26 -15.72
C THR A 170 -10.14 -15.92 -14.33
N VAL A 171 -10.01 -14.66 -13.88
CA VAL A 171 -10.52 -14.22 -12.58
C VAL A 171 -12.03 -14.43 -12.47
N VAL A 172 -12.81 -14.02 -13.50
CA VAL A 172 -14.27 -14.19 -13.50
C VAL A 172 -14.66 -15.68 -13.53
N ALA A 173 -13.97 -16.50 -14.32
CA ALA A 173 -14.23 -17.93 -14.39
C ALA A 173 -13.99 -18.63 -13.05
N LEU A 174 -12.95 -18.25 -12.31
CA LEU A 174 -12.65 -18.80 -10.99
C LEU A 174 -13.65 -18.28 -9.94
N ALA A 175 -13.96 -16.99 -9.95
CA ALA A 175 -14.93 -16.41 -9.04
C ALA A 175 -16.36 -17.00 -9.21
N SER A 176 -16.73 -17.39 -10.43
CA SER A 176 -18.04 -18.03 -10.68
C SER A 176 -18.17 -19.45 -10.11
N GLN A 177 -17.06 -20.03 -9.62
CA GLN A 177 -17.02 -21.35 -8.99
C GLN A 177 -17.07 -21.28 -7.45
N SER A 178 -16.97 -20.07 -6.91
CA SER A 178 -17.03 -19.78 -5.47
C SER A 178 -18.43 -19.32 -5.09
#